data_fc6f5cb01348c613212cf48df3e33834
#
_entry.id   fc6f5cb01348c613212cf48df3e33834
#
_cell.length_a   1.000
_cell.length_b   1.000
_cell.length_c   1.000
_cell.angle_alpha   90.00
_cell.angle_beta   90.00
_cell.angle_gamma   90.00
#
_symmetry.space_group_name_H-M   'P 1'
#
loop_
_entity.id
_entity.type
_entity.pdbx_description
1 polymer ?
#
loop_
_entity_poly.entity_id
_entity_poly.type
_entity_poly.pdbx_seq_one_letter_code
_entity_poly.pdbx_strand_id
1 'polypeptide(L)'
;MKTVNNRVQLIGTVMYLNTNNFHDEVKSVSFHLATTVSKLDNQGKYNATESSHLCIAFGKHANTLEKLTSKGSKIAIQGVLISTPQPFKKEEYPTAYVQVEELLILNSK
;
A
#
# COMPACT_ATOMS: atom_id res chain seq x y z
N MET A 1 -3.38 10.75 -21.49
CA MET A 1 -3.89 11.63 -20.57
C MET A 1 -4.10 11.04 -19.26
N LYS A 2 -3.77 11.76 -18.25
CA LYS A 2 -3.87 11.26 -16.98
C LYS A 2 -5.23 11.42 -16.46
N THR A 3 -5.76 10.42 -15.84
CA THR A 3 -7.04 10.56 -15.24
C THR A 3 -6.85 10.89 -13.79
N VAL A 4 -7.71 11.68 -13.23
CA VAL A 4 -7.63 12.05 -11.84
C VAL A 4 -8.71 11.39 -11.04
N ASN A 5 -9.38 10.41 -11.63
CA ASN A 5 -10.47 9.78 -10.91
C ASN A 5 -10.06 8.61 -10.04
N ASN A 6 -8.84 8.20 -10.10
CA ASN A 6 -8.39 7.07 -9.31
C ASN A 6 -7.03 7.42 -8.77
N ARG A 7 -7.00 7.94 -7.57
CA ARG A 7 -5.77 8.38 -6.98
C ARG A 7 -5.83 8.14 -5.51
N VAL A 8 -4.84 7.46 -4.99
CA VAL A 8 -4.77 7.15 -3.58
C VAL A 8 -3.50 7.73 -3.02
N GLN A 9 -3.60 8.42 -1.90
CA GLN A 9 -2.42 8.91 -1.20
C GLN A 9 -2.51 8.40 0.21
N LEU A 10 -1.46 7.78 0.69
CA LEU A 10 -1.44 7.22 2.03
C LEU A 10 -0.13 7.53 2.70
N ILE A 11 -0.19 7.78 3.98
CA ILE A 11 1.00 7.95 4.80
C ILE A 11 0.84 6.99 5.95
N GLY A 12 1.79 6.12 6.14
CA GLY A 12 1.65 5.13 7.20
C GLY A 12 2.92 4.36 7.46
N THR A 13 2.76 3.25 8.12
CA THR A 13 3.87 2.41 8.56
C THR A 13 3.89 1.12 7.77
N VAL A 14 5.06 0.75 7.29
CA VAL A 14 5.23 -0.45 6.51
C VAL A 14 5.15 -1.69 7.39
N MET A 15 4.32 -2.62 6.98
CA MET A 15 4.19 -3.89 7.66
C MET A 15 4.28 -4.98 6.60
N TYR A 16 4.76 -6.13 6.96
CA TYR A 16 4.75 -7.31 6.10
C TYR A 16 5.29 -7.09 4.69
N LEU A 17 6.55 -6.76 4.61
CA LEU A 17 7.17 -6.49 3.33
C LEU A 17 7.69 -7.77 2.71
N ASN A 18 7.28 -8.07 1.49
CA ASN A 18 7.72 -9.26 0.77
C ASN A 18 8.22 -8.89 -0.60
N THR A 19 9.34 -9.45 -0.98
CA THR A 19 9.93 -9.18 -2.29
C THR A 19 9.74 -10.37 -3.19
N ASN A 20 9.30 -10.14 -4.39
CA ASN A 20 9.16 -11.19 -5.39
C ASN A 20 9.94 -10.82 -6.63
N ASN A 21 10.63 -11.77 -7.18
CA ASN A 21 11.37 -11.55 -8.41
C ASN A 21 10.79 -12.46 -9.47
N PHE A 22 10.24 -11.86 -10.51
CA PHE A 22 9.68 -12.65 -11.57
C PHE A 22 10.65 -12.72 -12.70
N HIS A 23 11.12 -13.86 -12.99
CA HIS A 23 12.02 -14.04 -14.14
C HIS A 23 13.19 -13.11 -14.11
N ASP A 24 13.64 -12.79 -12.95
CA ASP A 24 14.80 -11.93 -12.82
C ASP A 24 14.68 -10.61 -13.52
N GLU A 25 13.56 -10.31 -14.07
CA GLU A 25 13.44 -9.08 -14.75
C GLU A 25 12.50 -8.11 -14.13
N VAL A 26 11.46 -8.58 -13.54
CA VAL A 26 10.50 -7.69 -12.95
C VAL A 26 10.46 -7.98 -11.47
N LYS A 27 10.90 -7.03 -10.71
CA LYS A 27 10.88 -7.17 -9.27
C LYS A 27 9.63 -6.48 -8.75
N SER A 28 8.97 -7.09 -7.82
CA SER A 28 7.87 -6.45 -7.14
C SER A 28 8.02 -6.61 -5.65
N VAL A 29 7.48 -5.66 -4.93
CA VAL A 29 7.46 -5.72 -3.47
C VAL A 29 6.02 -5.48 -3.07
N SER A 30 5.48 -6.38 -2.27
CA SER A 30 4.15 -6.19 -1.72
C SER A 30 4.31 -5.93 -0.24
N PHE A 31 3.48 -5.07 0.28
CA PHE A 31 3.53 -4.73 1.70
C PHE A 31 2.18 -4.23 2.14
N HIS A 32 1.99 -4.21 3.43
CA HIS A 32 0.79 -3.62 3.98
C HIS A 32 1.18 -2.31 4.61
N LEU A 33 0.40 -1.28 4.35
CA LEU A 33 0.67 0.02 4.92
C LEU A 33 -0.39 0.27 5.97
N ALA A 34 0.02 0.42 7.21
CA ALA A 34 -0.90 0.64 8.31
C ALA A 34 -1.12 2.13 8.49
N THR A 35 -2.37 2.54 8.50
CA THR A 35 -2.72 3.94 8.69
C THR A 35 -3.70 4.04 9.83
N THR A 36 -3.84 5.20 10.40
CA THR A 36 -4.76 5.42 11.49
C THR A 36 -5.83 6.40 11.06
N VAL A 37 -7.07 6.04 11.33
CA VAL A 37 -8.18 6.88 11.00
C VAL A 37 -8.90 7.25 12.28
N SER A 38 -9.19 8.54 12.47
CA SER A 38 -9.95 8.96 13.60
C SER A 38 -11.40 9.11 13.20
N LYS A 39 -12.28 8.48 13.93
CA LYS A 39 -13.69 8.53 13.62
C LYS A 39 -14.47 9.04 14.80
N LEU A 40 -15.52 9.78 14.50
CA LEU A 40 -16.36 10.32 15.53
C LEU A 40 -17.47 9.32 15.81
N ASP A 41 -17.68 8.94 17.04
CA ASP A 41 -18.70 7.97 17.35
C ASP A 41 -20.03 8.66 17.65
N ASN A 42 -21.02 7.90 18.03
CA ASN A 42 -22.33 8.43 18.28
C ASN A 42 -22.40 9.35 19.47
N GLN A 43 -21.42 9.31 20.32
CA GLN A 43 -21.43 10.14 21.46
C GLN A 43 -20.52 11.32 21.35
N GLY A 44 -20.04 11.59 20.17
CA GLY A 44 -19.19 12.73 19.94
C GLY A 44 -17.74 12.55 20.32
N LYS A 45 -17.29 11.31 20.53
CA LYS A 45 -15.93 11.09 20.85
C LYS A 45 -15.18 10.59 19.68
N TYR A 46 -13.91 10.93 19.57
CA TYR A 46 -13.07 10.46 18.50
C TYR A 46 -12.42 9.16 18.91
N ASN A 47 -12.50 8.17 18.05
CA ASN A 47 -11.84 6.91 18.27
C ASN A 47 -10.87 6.65 17.14
N ALA A 48 -9.69 6.19 17.46
CA ALA A 48 -8.69 5.88 16.44
C ALA A 48 -8.82 4.44 16.04
N THR A 49 -8.82 4.18 14.75
CA THR A 49 -8.92 2.84 14.22
C THR A 49 -7.80 2.65 13.24
N GLU A 50 -7.17 1.49 13.30
CA GLU A 50 -6.13 1.19 12.35
C GLU A 50 -6.69 0.56 11.12
N SER A 51 -6.18 0.93 9.98
CA SER A 51 -6.52 0.30 8.71
C SER A 51 -5.25 -0.20 8.09
N SER A 52 -5.35 -1.27 7.33
CA SER A 52 -4.20 -1.85 6.68
C SER A 52 -4.52 -1.96 5.21
N HIS A 53 -3.62 -1.50 4.38
CA HIS A 53 -3.84 -1.45 2.94
C HIS A 53 -2.77 -2.24 2.21
N LEU A 54 -3.18 -3.13 1.34
CA LEU A 54 -2.23 -3.88 0.54
C LEU A 54 -1.70 -2.99 -0.56
N CYS A 55 -0.40 -2.89 -0.68
CA CYS A 55 0.26 -2.07 -1.67
C CYS A 55 1.28 -2.89 -2.42
N ILE A 56 1.43 -2.62 -3.71
CA ILE A 56 2.40 -3.34 -4.52
C ILE A 56 3.17 -2.33 -5.33
N ALA A 57 4.48 -2.46 -5.32
CA ALA A 57 5.36 -1.60 -6.08
C ALA A 57 6.19 -2.44 -7.03
N PHE A 58 6.53 -1.87 -8.16
CA PHE A 58 7.32 -2.57 -9.17
C PHE A 58 8.55 -1.76 -9.53
N GLY A 59 9.54 -2.45 -10.06
CA GLY A 59 10.69 -1.78 -10.65
C GLY A 59 11.51 -0.99 -9.67
N LYS A 60 11.77 0.26 -9.98
CA LYS A 60 12.64 1.04 -9.13
C LYS A 60 12.02 1.33 -7.77
N HIS A 61 10.72 1.44 -7.71
CA HIS A 61 10.08 1.65 -6.41
C HIS A 61 10.22 0.40 -5.55
N ALA A 62 10.15 -0.78 -6.17
CA ALA A 62 10.36 -2.01 -5.43
C ALA A 62 11.79 -2.07 -4.90
N ASN A 63 12.75 -1.66 -5.71
CA ASN A 63 14.13 -1.63 -5.25
C ASN A 63 14.33 -0.68 -4.10
N THR A 64 13.71 0.48 -4.18
CA THR A 64 13.84 1.46 -3.12
C THR A 64 13.27 0.92 -1.81
N LEU A 65 12.10 0.30 -1.90
CA LEU A 65 11.48 -0.24 -0.69
C LEU A 65 12.33 -1.34 -0.09
N GLU A 66 12.85 -2.21 -0.93
CA GLU A 66 13.63 -3.30 -0.42
C GLU A 66 14.90 -2.83 0.23
N LYS A 67 15.54 -1.83 -0.33
CA LYS A 67 16.79 -1.39 0.20
C LYS A 67 16.71 -0.42 1.35
N LEU A 68 15.71 0.42 1.34
CA LEU A 68 15.65 1.50 2.29
C LEU A 68 14.58 1.41 3.35
N THR A 69 13.74 0.38 3.30
CA THR A 69 12.69 0.27 4.31
C THR A 69 12.62 -1.14 4.88
N SER A 70 11.96 -1.24 6.00
CA SER A 70 11.68 -2.52 6.62
C SER A 70 10.43 -2.34 7.46
N LYS A 71 10.00 -3.38 8.11
CA LYS A 71 8.83 -3.28 8.95
C LYS A 71 9.03 -2.17 9.95
N GLY A 72 8.11 -1.27 10.02
CA GLY A 72 8.18 -0.14 10.95
C GLY A 72 8.58 1.17 10.30
N SER A 73 9.04 1.14 9.05
CA SER A 73 9.39 2.39 8.37
C SER A 73 8.15 3.20 8.08
N LYS A 74 8.28 4.51 8.07
CA LYS A 74 7.17 5.37 7.73
C LYS A 74 7.37 5.91 6.35
N ILE A 75 6.35 5.80 5.52
CA ILE A 75 6.45 6.25 4.14
C ILE A 75 5.17 6.92 3.71
N ALA A 76 5.26 7.69 2.66
CA ALA A 76 4.11 8.25 1.99
C ALA A 76 4.10 7.70 0.59
N ILE A 77 2.95 7.29 0.11
CA ILE A 77 2.85 6.77 -1.23
C ILE A 77 1.69 7.42 -1.96
N GLN A 78 1.77 7.40 -3.26
CA GLN A 78 0.68 7.81 -4.10
C GLN A 78 0.57 6.78 -5.19
N GLY A 79 -0.62 6.41 -5.55
CA GLY A 79 -0.81 5.42 -6.58
C GLY A 79 -2.26 5.32 -6.99
N VAL A 80 -2.59 4.19 -7.61
CA VAL A 80 -3.95 3.97 -8.05
C VAL A 80 -4.48 2.71 -7.38
N LEU A 81 -5.78 2.69 -7.20
CA LEU A 81 -6.42 1.53 -6.63
C LEU A 81 -6.76 0.58 -7.74
N ILE A 82 -6.29 -0.63 -7.65
CA ILE A 82 -6.55 -1.66 -8.63
C ILE A 82 -7.50 -2.67 -8.01
N SER A 83 -8.61 -2.89 -8.65
CA SER A 83 -9.57 -3.86 -8.20
C SER A 83 -9.86 -4.80 -9.32
N THR A 84 -9.82 -6.07 -9.05
CA THR A 84 -10.07 -7.04 -10.08
C THR A 84 -11.42 -7.67 -9.87
N PRO A 85 -12.28 -7.65 -10.83
CA PRO A 85 -13.57 -8.29 -10.66
C PRO A 85 -13.39 -9.79 -10.56
N GLN A 86 -14.12 -10.40 -9.67
CA GLN A 86 -13.99 -11.81 -9.49
C GLN A 86 -15.36 -12.42 -9.42
N PRO A 87 -16.04 -12.45 -10.50
CA PRO A 87 -17.42 -12.79 -10.43
C PRO A 87 -17.69 -14.24 -10.06
N PHE A 88 -16.83 -15.10 -10.34
CA PHE A 88 -17.10 -16.40 -10.07
C PHE A 88 -16.36 -17.06 -9.02
N LYS A 89 -15.41 -16.50 -8.48
CA LYS A 89 -14.68 -17.16 -7.62
C LYS A 89 -14.83 -16.92 -6.32
N LYS A 90 -14.63 -17.78 -5.54
CA LYS A 90 -14.67 -17.49 -4.23
C LYS A 90 -13.46 -17.00 -4.02
N GLU A 91 -13.26 -16.10 -3.51
CA GLU A 91 -12.14 -15.54 -3.37
C GLU A 91 -11.45 -15.59 -2.23
N GLU A 92 -10.42 -16.14 -2.19
CA GLU A 92 -9.61 -16.11 -1.15
C GLU A 92 -8.57 -15.13 -1.33
N TYR A 93 -8.48 -14.39 -2.38
CA TYR A 93 -7.43 -13.43 -2.60
C TYR A 93 -7.92 -12.05 -2.44
N PRO A 94 -7.09 -11.13 -2.05
CA PRO A 94 -7.51 -9.74 -2.00
C PRO A 94 -7.89 -9.32 -3.38
N THR A 95 -8.97 -8.59 -3.49
CA THR A 95 -9.41 -8.14 -4.78
C THR A 95 -9.00 -6.72 -5.06
N ALA A 96 -8.34 -6.07 -4.13
CA ALA A 96 -7.95 -4.67 -4.34
C ALA A 96 -6.61 -4.39 -3.72
N TYR A 97 -5.82 -3.60 -4.39
CA TYR A 97 -4.55 -3.17 -3.83
C TYR A 97 -4.18 -1.82 -4.43
N VAL A 98 -3.26 -1.13 -3.80
CA VAL A 98 -2.77 0.14 -4.32
C VAL A 98 -1.48 -0.12 -5.07
N GLN A 99 -1.45 0.25 -6.33
CA GLN A 99 -0.24 0.12 -7.10
C GLN A 99 0.54 1.42 -6.92
N VAL A 100 1.73 1.33 -6.39
CA VAL A 100 2.51 2.50 -6.02
C VAL A 100 3.08 3.18 -7.25
N GLU A 101 2.85 4.47 -7.36
CA GLU A 101 3.41 5.25 -8.46
C GLU A 101 4.45 6.24 -7.97
N GLU A 102 4.34 6.69 -6.74
CA GLU A 102 5.30 7.59 -6.15
C GLU A 102 5.51 7.24 -4.70
N LEU A 103 6.68 7.46 -4.20
CA LEU A 103 7.06 7.00 -2.89
C LEU A 103 8.01 7.97 -2.24
N LEU A 104 7.77 8.31 -0.99
CA LEU A 104 8.66 9.14 -0.22
C LEU A 104 8.88 8.47 1.13
N ILE A 105 10.14 8.25 1.48
CA ILE A 105 10.46 7.63 2.75
C ILE A 105 10.61 8.71 3.79
N LEU A 106 9.79 8.63 4.83
CA LEU A 106 9.79 9.64 5.86
C LEU A 106 10.70 9.26 7.01
N ASN A 107 10.84 7.96 7.26
CA ASN A 107 11.64 7.54 8.38
C ASN A 107 12.03 6.11 8.08
N SER A 108 13.28 5.87 7.77
CA SER A 108 13.69 4.53 7.46
C SER A 108 14.29 3.91 8.70
N LYS A 109 14.13 2.65 8.80
CA LYS A 109 14.67 2.05 9.97
C LYS A 109 15.64 1.05 9.65
#